data_994715a9e9db4253be713eb23d4708c1
#
_entry.id   994715a9e9db4253be713eb23d4708c1
#
_cell.length_a   1.000
_cell.length_b   1.000
_cell.length_c   1.000
_cell.angle_alpha   90.00
_cell.angle_beta   90.00
_cell.angle_gamma   90.00
#
_symmetry.space_group_name_H-M   'P 1'
#
loop_
_entity.id
_entity.type
_entity.pdbx_description
1 polymer ?
#
loop_
_entity_poly.entity_id
_entity_poly.type
_entity_poly.pdbx_seq_one_letter_code
_entity_poly.pdbx_strand_id
1 'polypeptide(L)'
;MYSMEKPTPRQFEILGFLRECQRLGGNAPTFREIADHFGFKSPKSAADHVTALEKKGYVRRRAGCSRGIELVFSEKAPDNGTILVPVLGHIPAGCPDTHTEHCHGSIAIDKAMIGCPAGHRLFALQVTGDSMKGRGIHDGDWVVADTDASPHEGDVVVALIDGENTLKTLAMKRSRYFLKAENPNFPDLIPLGEMVIQGVIRVVLRRMS
;
A
#
# COMPACT_ATOMS: atom_id res chain seq x y z
N MET A 1 -5.78 14.31 -26.72
CA MET A 1 -5.83 12.86 -26.48
C MET A 1 -4.40 12.34 -26.61
N TYR A 2 -3.61 12.38 -25.53
CA TYR A 2 -2.22 11.92 -25.55
C TYR A 2 -2.22 10.42 -25.23
N SER A 3 -2.00 9.60 -26.25
CA SER A 3 -1.72 8.17 -26.07
C SER A 3 -0.34 8.03 -25.43
N MET A 4 -0.28 7.66 -24.17
CA MET A 4 1.01 7.33 -23.53
C MET A 4 1.53 6.03 -24.14
N GLU A 5 2.62 6.11 -24.90
CA GLU A 5 3.31 4.92 -25.40
C GLU A 5 3.81 4.04 -24.25
N LYS A 6 3.56 2.73 -24.32
CA LYS A 6 4.03 1.78 -23.30
C LYS A 6 5.56 1.78 -23.24
N PRO A 7 6.17 1.63 -22.06
CA PRO A 7 7.60 1.44 -21.93
C PRO A 7 8.02 0.14 -22.60
N THR A 8 9.21 0.14 -23.21
CA THR A 8 9.84 -1.12 -23.66
C THR A 8 10.21 -1.98 -22.43
N PRO A 9 10.43 -3.32 -22.59
CA PRO A 9 10.83 -4.16 -21.46
C PRO A 9 12.03 -3.58 -20.69
N ARG A 10 13.05 -3.07 -21.39
CA ARG A 10 14.22 -2.46 -20.77
C ARG A 10 13.92 -1.16 -20.05
N GLN A 11 13.01 -0.34 -20.57
CA GLN A 11 12.54 0.86 -19.91
C GLN A 11 11.73 0.54 -18.66
N PHE A 12 10.97 -0.56 -18.66
CA PHE A 12 10.22 -1.02 -17.51
C PHE A 12 11.13 -1.47 -16.36
N GLU A 13 12.22 -2.18 -16.69
CA GLU A 13 13.26 -2.56 -15.71
C GLU A 13 13.92 -1.32 -15.07
N ILE A 14 14.24 -0.30 -15.89
CA ILE A 14 14.81 0.96 -15.40
C ILE A 14 13.82 1.68 -14.46
N LEU A 15 12.54 1.73 -14.79
CA LEU A 15 11.51 2.30 -13.91
C LEU A 15 11.43 1.54 -12.57
N GLY A 16 11.54 0.22 -12.61
CA GLY A 16 11.60 -0.62 -11.40
C GLY A 16 12.78 -0.26 -10.50
N PHE A 17 13.98 -0.12 -11.08
CA PHE A 17 15.17 0.28 -10.36
C PHE A 17 15.07 1.69 -9.77
N LEU A 18 14.53 2.66 -10.51
CA LEU A 18 14.30 4.02 -10.01
C LEU A 18 13.32 4.03 -8.83
N ARG A 19 12.26 3.22 -8.87
CA ARG A 19 11.32 3.05 -7.75
C ARG A 19 12.00 2.47 -6.52
N GLU A 20 12.82 1.45 -6.73
CA GLU A 20 13.56 0.81 -5.65
C GLU A 20 14.53 1.76 -4.97
N CYS A 21 15.27 2.58 -5.73
CA CYS A 21 16.14 3.61 -5.17
C CYS A 21 15.37 4.62 -4.31
N GLN A 22 14.16 5.03 -4.74
CA GLN A 22 13.32 5.94 -3.96
C GLN A 22 12.75 5.26 -2.71
N ARG A 23 12.32 3.99 -2.82
CA ARG A 23 11.78 3.20 -1.70
C ARG A 23 12.79 3.03 -0.57
N LEU A 24 14.07 2.90 -0.89
CA LEU A 24 15.16 2.77 0.08
C LEU A 24 15.57 4.12 0.71
N GLY A 25 14.77 5.18 0.52
CA GLY A 25 15.06 6.51 1.08
C GLY A 25 16.29 7.18 0.47
N GLY A 26 16.81 6.63 -0.63
CA GLY A 26 17.99 7.14 -1.34
C GLY A 26 17.67 8.28 -2.29
N ASN A 27 18.71 9.06 -2.62
CA ASN A 27 18.64 10.03 -3.71
C ASN A 27 18.45 9.30 -5.05
N ALA A 28 17.82 9.97 -6.03
CA ALA A 28 17.72 9.45 -7.38
C ALA A 28 19.11 9.03 -7.92
N PRO A 29 19.21 7.88 -8.60
CA PRO A 29 20.48 7.42 -9.15
C PRO A 29 20.95 8.34 -10.30
N THR A 30 22.26 8.44 -10.44
CA THR A 30 22.89 9.10 -11.58
C THR A 30 22.83 8.20 -12.82
N PHE A 31 23.00 8.76 -14.00
CA PHE A 31 23.09 7.95 -15.25
C PHE A 31 24.23 6.93 -15.21
N ARG A 32 25.30 7.20 -14.46
CA ARG A 32 26.42 6.28 -14.28
C ARG A 32 25.99 5.08 -13.43
N GLU A 33 25.34 5.31 -12.30
CA GLU A 33 24.81 4.25 -11.44
C GLU A 33 23.76 3.38 -12.18
N ILE A 34 22.92 4.01 -13.01
CA ILE A 34 21.99 3.26 -13.87
C ILE A 34 22.76 2.42 -14.90
N ALA A 35 23.78 3.00 -15.54
CA ALA A 35 24.57 2.28 -16.53
C ALA A 35 25.31 1.09 -15.92
N ASP A 36 25.91 1.27 -14.76
CA ASP A 36 26.62 0.23 -14.02
C ASP A 36 25.68 -0.90 -13.59
N HIS A 37 24.49 -0.54 -13.05
CA HIS A 37 23.48 -1.53 -12.62
C HIS A 37 22.96 -2.40 -13.77
N PHE A 38 22.74 -1.80 -14.93
CA PHE A 38 22.19 -2.51 -16.10
C PHE A 38 23.24 -3.03 -17.09
N GLY A 39 24.54 -2.85 -16.81
CA GLY A 39 25.63 -3.28 -17.68
C GLY A 39 25.67 -2.52 -19.00
N PHE A 40 25.28 -1.24 -19.03
CA PHE A 40 25.38 -0.44 -20.25
C PHE A 40 26.82 -0.02 -20.52
N LYS A 41 27.19 0.01 -21.81
CA LYS A 41 28.54 0.41 -22.23
C LYS A 41 28.91 1.87 -21.90
N SER A 42 27.91 2.73 -21.64
CA SER A 42 28.13 4.14 -21.31
C SER A 42 26.94 4.76 -20.54
N PRO A 43 27.20 5.80 -19.74
CA PRO A 43 26.13 6.58 -19.12
C PRO A 43 25.16 7.23 -20.13
N LYS A 44 25.63 7.44 -21.38
CA LYS A 44 24.78 7.97 -22.45
C LYS A 44 23.64 7.03 -22.79
N SER A 45 23.88 5.73 -22.81
CA SER A 45 22.80 4.74 -23.05
C SER A 45 21.73 4.80 -21.98
N ALA A 46 22.11 4.96 -20.69
CA ALA A 46 21.15 5.16 -19.62
C ALA A 46 20.36 6.47 -19.80
N ALA A 47 21.05 7.56 -20.18
CA ALA A 47 20.42 8.85 -20.45
C ALA A 47 19.40 8.79 -21.60
N ASP A 48 19.70 8.02 -22.66
CA ASP A 48 18.79 7.84 -23.81
C ASP A 48 17.49 7.12 -23.38
N HIS A 49 17.60 6.07 -22.55
CA HIS A 49 16.44 5.37 -21.99
C HIS A 49 15.61 6.28 -21.06
N VAL A 50 16.27 7.05 -20.18
CA VAL A 50 15.59 7.98 -19.27
C VAL A 50 14.93 9.12 -20.07
N THR A 51 15.57 9.62 -21.14
CA THR A 51 14.99 10.62 -22.04
C THR A 51 13.75 10.09 -22.76
N ALA A 52 13.79 8.83 -23.18
CA ALA A 52 12.62 8.19 -23.79
C ALA A 52 11.48 8.01 -22.76
N LEU A 53 11.79 7.66 -21.51
CA LEU A 53 10.83 7.60 -20.42
C LEU A 53 10.25 8.97 -20.06
N GLU A 54 11.05 10.03 -20.14
CA GLU A 54 10.62 11.42 -19.94
C GLU A 54 9.64 11.86 -21.03
N LYS A 55 9.95 11.58 -22.31
CA LYS A 55 9.04 11.85 -23.43
C LYS A 55 7.71 11.09 -23.31
N LYS A 56 7.75 9.89 -22.73
CA LYS A 56 6.57 9.07 -22.45
C LYS A 56 5.84 9.49 -21.15
N GLY A 57 6.39 10.46 -20.38
CA GLY A 57 5.77 10.99 -19.18
C GLY A 57 5.94 10.17 -17.91
N TYR A 58 6.85 9.16 -17.90
CA TYR A 58 7.10 8.31 -16.72
C TYR A 58 8.12 8.91 -15.73
N VAL A 59 8.99 9.78 -16.21
CA VAL A 59 9.99 10.49 -15.40
C VAL A 59 10.06 11.96 -15.77
N ARG A 60 10.54 12.78 -14.86
CA ARG A 60 10.89 14.19 -15.07
C ARG A 60 12.34 14.39 -14.64
N ARG A 61 13.06 15.26 -15.33
CA ARG A 61 14.42 15.64 -14.92
C ARG A 61 14.48 17.08 -14.49
N ARG A 62 15.14 17.34 -13.37
CA ARG A 62 15.50 18.69 -12.97
C ARG A 62 16.77 19.09 -13.69
N ALA A 63 16.71 20.16 -14.46
CA ALA A 63 17.89 20.71 -15.15
C ALA A 63 18.97 21.12 -14.12
N GLY A 64 20.23 20.78 -14.43
CA GLY A 64 21.38 21.13 -13.57
C GLY A 64 21.59 20.24 -12.34
N CYS A 65 20.77 19.20 -12.11
CA CYS A 65 20.93 18.28 -10.99
C CYS A 65 21.40 16.92 -11.46
N SER A 66 22.57 16.45 -10.99
CA SER A 66 23.11 15.12 -11.32
C SER A 66 22.24 13.98 -10.81
N ARG A 67 21.44 14.19 -9.75
CA ARG A 67 20.47 13.27 -9.14
C ARG A 67 19.03 13.77 -9.29
N GLY A 68 18.75 14.45 -10.40
CA GLY A 68 17.49 15.13 -10.66
C GLY A 68 16.43 14.29 -11.38
N ILE A 69 16.53 12.96 -11.37
CA ILE A 69 15.51 12.09 -11.97
C ILE A 69 14.39 11.91 -10.96
N GLU A 70 13.22 12.43 -11.29
CA GLU A 70 12.00 12.27 -10.50
C GLU A 70 11.06 11.33 -11.25
N LEU A 71 10.55 10.31 -10.58
CA LEU A 71 9.44 9.55 -11.11
C LEU A 71 8.24 10.47 -11.16
N VAL A 72 7.72 10.73 -12.36
CA VAL A 72 6.39 11.27 -12.50
C VAL A 72 5.48 10.11 -12.11
N PHE A 73 5.06 10.07 -10.84
CA PHE A 73 3.89 9.30 -10.47
C PHE A 73 2.71 9.94 -11.22
N SER A 74 2.59 9.60 -12.48
CA SER A 74 1.31 9.76 -13.12
C SER A 74 0.40 8.84 -12.31
N GLU A 75 -0.53 9.44 -11.57
CA GLU A 75 -1.74 8.77 -11.11
C GLU A 75 -2.54 8.18 -12.30
N LYS A 76 -2.02 8.36 -13.50
CA LYS A 76 -2.40 7.73 -14.76
C LYS A 76 -1.32 6.74 -15.24
N ALA A 77 -0.98 5.72 -14.44
CA ALA A 77 -0.84 4.41 -15.05
C ALA A 77 -2.09 4.20 -15.93
N PRO A 78 -2.01 3.52 -17.12
CA PRO A 78 -3.22 3.20 -17.88
C PRO A 78 -4.20 2.66 -16.85
N ASP A 79 -5.36 3.30 -16.75
CA ASP A 79 -6.35 3.04 -15.73
C ASP A 79 -6.92 1.63 -15.97
N ASN A 80 -6.12 0.63 -15.63
CA ASN A 80 -6.55 -0.77 -15.53
C ASN A 80 -7.40 -0.96 -14.27
N GLY A 81 -7.78 0.15 -13.61
CA GLY A 81 -8.53 0.07 -12.36
C GLY A 81 -7.75 -0.52 -11.17
N THR A 82 -6.50 -0.93 -11.36
CA THR A 82 -5.73 -1.67 -10.35
C THR A 82 -4.82 -0.74 -9.55
N ILE A 83 -4.82 -0.88 -8.22
CA ILE A 83 -3.88 -0.24 -7.31
C ILE A 83 -3.02 -1.29 -6.59
N LEU A 84 -1.82 -0.90 -6.21
CA LEU A 84 -0.94 -1.69 -5.37
C LEU A 84 -1.14 -1.29 -3.91
N VAL A 85 -1.67 -2.21 -3.11
CA VAL A 85 -1.88 -2.02 -1.68
C VAL A 85 -0.69 -2.63 -0.94
N PRO A 86 0.07 -1.86 -0.13
CA PRO A 86 1.21 -2.38 0.62
C PRO A 86 0.74 -3.40 1.66
N VAL A 87 1.51 -4.48 1.80
CA VAL A 87 1.29 -5.51 2.82
C VAL A 87 2.13 -5.17 4.04
N LEU A 88 1.49 -4.98 5.18
CA LEU A 88 2.16 -4.73 6.45
C LEU A 88 2.23 -6.03 7.26
N GLY A 89 3.43 -6.38 7.76
CA GLY A 89 3.61 -7.54 8.62
C GLY A 89 3.15 -7.27 10.06
N HIS A 90 3.39 -6.05 10.52
CA HIS A 90 2.99 -5.56 11.85
C HIS A 90 2.70 -4.08 11.74
N ILE A 91 1.66 -3.59 12.40
CA ILE A 91 1.35 -2.17 12.43
C ILE A 91 1.89 -1.60 13.74
N PRO A 92 2.84 -0.64 13.71
CA PRO A 92 3.30 0.01 14.94
C PRO A 92 2.18 0.84 15.57
N ALA A 93 2.33 1.11 16.87
CA ALA A 93 1.43 2.02 17.59
C ALA A 93 1.51 3.43 16.98
N GLY A 94 0.43 3.86 16.32
CA GLY A 94 0.34 5.13 15.60
C GLY A 94 -0.27 4.98 14.21
N CYS A 95 -0.38 6.07 13.45
CA CYS A 95 -0.80 5.99 12.04
C CYS A 95 0.22 5.16 11.26
N PRO A 96 -0.24 4.21 10.43
CA PRO A 96 0.67 3.49 9.54
C PRO A 96 1.22 4.48 8.52
N ASP A 97 2.43 4.99 8.78
CA ASP A 97 3.18 5.71 7.78
C ASP A 97 3.60 4.72 6.69
N THR A 98 3.24 5.03 5.46
CA THR A 98 3.56 4.25 4.27
C THR A 98 5.07 4.17 3.96
N HIS A 99 5.90 4.74 4.82
CA HIS A 99 7.35 4.83 4.66
C HIS A 99 8.14 3.83 5.50
N THR A 100 7.50 2.83 6.10
CA THR A 100 8.18 2.00 7.09
C THR A 100 8.69 0.66 6.59
N GLU A 101 9.80 0.29 7.17
CA GLU A 101 10.69 -0.86 7.01
C GLU A 101 10.04 -2.26 7.16
N HIS A 102 8.70 -2.35 7.18
CA HIS A 102 7.96 -3.59 7.44
C HIS A 102 6.99 -3.99 6.31
N CYS A 103 7.19 -3.46 5.09
CA CYS A 103 6.39 -3.90 3.95
C CYS A 103 6.88 -5.24 3.43
N HIS A 104 6.04 -6.27 3.54
CA HIS A 104 6.29 -7.62 2.99
C HIS A 104 5.83 -7.79 1.54
N GLY A 105 5.76 -6.69 0.76
CA GLY A 105 5.30 -6.71 -0.62
C GLY A 105 4.06 -5.87 -0.86
N SER A 106 3.34 -6.14 -1.94
CA SER A 106 2.08 -5.46 -2.26
C SER A 106 1.09 -6.40 -2.94
N ILE A 107 -0.20 -6.13 -2.76
CA ILE A 107 -1.29 -6.85 -3.43
C ILE A 107 -1.90 -5.91 -4.48
N ALA A 108 -2.02 -6.40 -5.73
CA ALA A 108 -2.68 -5.68 -6.81
C ALA A 108 -4.20 -5.93 -6.73
N ILE A 109 -4.99 -4.88 -6.57
CA ILE A 109 -6.45 -4.98 -6.42
C ILE A 109 -7.12 -3.96 -7.35
N ASP A 110 -8.24 -4.34 -7.94
CA ASP A 110 -9.07 -3.41 -8.72
C ASP A 110 -9.71 -2.37 -7.79
N LYS A 111 -9.58 -1.09 -8.16
CA LYS A 111 -10.15 0.04 -7.40
C LYS A 111 -11.66 -0.09 -7.22
N ALA A 112 -12.35 -0.65 -8.21
CA ALA A 112 -13.79 -0.85 -8.15
C ALA A 112 -14.20 -1.86 -7.05
N MET A 113 -13.33 -2.82 -6.71
CA MET A 113 -13.57 -3.77 -5.63
C MET A 113 -13.44 -3.13 -4.25
N ILE A 114 -12.60 -2.09 -4.10
CA ILE A 114 -12.35 -1.47 -2.81
C ILE A 114 -13.46 -0.48 -2.45
N GLY A 115 -14.03 0.22 -3.46
CA GLY A 115 -15.14 1.14 -3.26
C GLY A 115 -14.83 2.35 -2.36
N CYS A 116 -13.56 2.77 -2.27
CA CYS A 116 -13.16 3.96 -1.52
C CYS A 116 -12.89 5.14 -2.47
N PRO A 117 -12.96 6.40 -1.98
CA PRO A 117 -12.58 7.58 -2.75
C PRO A 117 -11.13 7.52 -3.23
N ALA A 118 -10.84 8.19 -4.36
CA ALA A 118 -9.49 8.29 -4.87
C ALA A 118 -8.59 9.05 -3.88
N GLY A 119 -7.36 8.57 -3.70
CA GLY A 119 -6.38 9.20 -2.81
C GLY A 119 -6.40 8.69 -1.37
N HIS A 120 -7.33 7.80 -0.99
CA HIS A 120 -7.31 7.17 0.31
C HIS A 120 -6.08 6.26 0.46
N ARG A 121 -5.49 6.29 1.65
CA ARG A 121 -4.36 5.43 2.02
C ARG A 121 -4.88 4.07 2.44
N LEU A 122 -4.32 3.04 1.84
CA LEU A 122 -4.73 1.66 2.05
C LEU A 122 -3.54 0.82 2.50
N PHE A 123 -3.81 -0.20 3.30
CA PHE A 123 -2.85 -1.24 3.63
C PHE A 123 -3.53 -2.61 3.67
N ALA A 124 -2.76 -3.66 3.52
CA ALA A 124 -3.23 -5.03 3.61
C ALA A 124 -2.56 -5.75 4.78
N LEU A 125 -3.32 -6.61 5.44
CA LEU A 125 -2.85 -7.49 6.51
C LEU A 125 -3.29 -8.91 6.26
N GLN A 126 -2.51 -9.87 6.73
CA GLN A 126 -2.96 -11.25 6.85
C GLN A 126 -3.63 -11.46 8.19
N VAL A 127 -4.81 -12.05 8.16
CA VAL A 127 -5.60 -12.37 9.36
C VAL A 127 -4.98 -13.57 10.06
N THR A 128 -4.85 -13.46 11.37
CA THR A 128 -4.44 -14.56 12.23
C THR A 128 -5.54 -14.86 13.24
N GLY A 129 -5.95 -16.11 13.30
CA GLY A 129 -6.97 -16.60 14.21
C GLY A 129 -8.40 -16.45 13.70
N ASP A 130 -9.34 -16.93 14.50
CA ASP A 130 -10.73 -17.20 14.12
C ASP A 130 -11.77 -16.27 14.76
N SER A 131 -11.33 -15.18 15.36
CA SER A 131 -12.23 -14.28 16.12
C SER A 131 -13.32 -13.61 15.28
N MET A 132 -13.15 -13.60 13.95
CA MET A 132 -14.06 -12.96 12.99
C MET A 132 -14.80 -13.94 12.07
N LYS A 133 -14.84 -15.22 12.41
CA LYS A 133 -15.53 -16.27 11.62
C LYS A 133 -16.97 -15.97 11.32
N GLY A 134 -17.71 -15.38 12.24
CA GLY A 134 -19.12 -15.02 12.06
C GLY A 134 -19.35 -13.93 11.00
N ARG A 135 -18.31 -13.19 10.63
CA ARG A 135 -18.29 -12.26 9.50
C ARG A 135 -17.70 -12.87 8.22
N GLY A 136 -17.43 -14.18 8.24
CA GLY A 136 -16.84 -14.87 7.10
C GLY A 136 -15.34 -14.60 6.90
N ILE A 137 -14.68 -13.97 7.88
CA ILE A 137 -13.23 -13.71 7.87
C ILE A 137 -12.54 -14.80 8.67
N HIS A 138 -11.59 -15.49 8.04
CA HIS A 138 -10.94 -16.67 8.60
C HIS A 138 -9.42 -16.48 8.71
N ASP A 139 -8.81 -17.34 9.46
CA ASP A 139 -7.35 -17.43 9.52
C ASP A 139 -6.73 -17.59 8.14
N GLY A 140 -5.65 -16.83 7.85
CA GLY A 140 -4.97 -16.82 6.57
C GLY A 140 -5.58 -15.90 5.49
N ASP A 141 -6.77 -15.33 5.72
CA ASP A 141 -7.34 -14.34 4.79
C ASP A 141 -6.46 -13.08 4.72
N TRP A 142 -6.57 -12.38 3.60
CA TRP A 142 -6.04 -11.03 3.48
C TRP A 142 -7.16 -10.01 3.60
N VAL A 143 -6.94 -8.97 4.39
CA VAL A 143 -7.87 -7.85 4.52
C VAL A 143 -7.22 -6.57 4.03
N VAL A 144 -8.00 -5.74 3.35
CA VAL A 144 -7.58 -4.39 2.92
C VAL A 144 -8.30 -3.38 3.77
N ALA A 145 -7.53 -2.55 4.45
CA ALA A 145 -8.00 -1.50 5.33
C ALA A 145 -7.76 -0.11 4.73
N ASP A 146 -8.70 0.78 4.94
CA ASP A 146 -8.70 2.17 4.56
C ASP A 146 -8.45 3.03 5.80
N THR A 147 -7.27 3.70 5.87
CA THR A 147 -6.88 4.52 7.02
C THR A 147 -7.60 5.86 7.08
N ASP A 148 -8.10 6.35 5.96
CA ASP A 148 -8.76 7.65 5.84
C ASP A 148 -10.28 7.55 5.98
N ALA A 149 -10.80 6.34 6.15
CA ALA A 149 -12.22 6.11 6.39
C ALA A 149 -12.62 6.51 7.82
N SER A 150 -13.75 7.19 7.95
CA SER A 150 -14.38 7.41 9.26
C SER A 150 -15.06 6.11 9.70
N PRO A 151 -14.67 5.53 10.85
CA PRO A 151 -15.26 4.29 11.33
C PRO A 151 -16.67 4.51 11.91
N HIS A 152 -17.60 3.62 11.62
CA HIS A 152 -18.96 3.62 12.13
C HIS A 152 -19.26 2.33 12.89
N GLU A 153 -20.28 2.34 13.72
CA GLU A 153 -20.78 1.14 14.39
C GLU A 153 -21.19 0.08 13.36
N GLY A 154 -20.71 -1.13 13.57
CA GLY A 154 -20.91 -2.27 12.65
C GLY A 154 -19.78 -2.49 11.65
N ASP A 155 -18.87 -1.53 11.48
CA ASP A 155 -17.71 -1.69 10.62
C ASP A 155 -16.72 -2.72 11.20
N VAL A 156 -16.09 -3.48 10.33
CA VAL A 156 -14.92 -4.28 10.69
C VAL A 156 -13.69 -3.37 10.62
N VAL A 157 -12.95 -3.31 11.71
CA VAL A 157 -11.82 -2.39 11.84
C VAL A 157 -10.54 -3.11 12.26
N VAL A 158 -9.42 -2.58 11.80
CA VAL A 158 -8.12 -2.84 12.44
C VAL A 158 -7.95 -1.81 13.54
N ALA A 159 -7.76 -2.27 14.76
CA ALA A 159 -7.60 -1.42 15.92
C ALA A 159 -6.36 -1.81 16.73
N LEU A 160 -5.72 -0.80 17.32
CA LEU A 160 -4.74 -0.95 18.37
C LEU A 160 -5.46 -0.76 19.71
N ILE A 161 -5.40 -1.75 20.57
CA ILE A 161 -5.96 -1.72 21.91
C ILE A 161 -4.93 -2.26 22.88
N ASP A 162 -4.62 -1.51 23.93
CA ASP A 162 -3.66 -1.87 24.97
C ASP A 162 -2.30 -2.35 24.41
N GLY A 163 -1.86 -1.77 23.27
CA GLY A 163 -0.60 -2.08 22.60
C GLY A 163 -0.65 -3.24 21.61
N GLU A 164 -1.78 -3.92 21.44
CA GLU A 164 -1.95 -5.05 20.53
C GLU A 164 -2.85 -4.70 19.33
N ASN A 165 -2.43 -5.10 18.13
CA ASN A 165 -3.25 -4.96 16.94
C ASN A 165 -4.28 -6.09 16.86
N THR A 166 -5.51 -5.74 16.52
CA THR A 166 -6.60 -6.71 16.42
C THR A 166 -7.57 -6.34 15.31
N LEU A 167 -8.26 -7.36 14.78
CA LEU A 167 -9.36 -7.23 13.83
C LEU A 167 -10.65 -7.57 14.53
N LYS A 168 -11.60 -6.63 14.61
CA LYS A 168 -12.88 -6.79 15.30
C LYS A 168 -13.96 -5.95 14.62
N THR A 169 -15.21 -6.20 14.98
CA THR A 169 -16.34 -5.31 14.66
C THR A 169 -16.39 -4.17 15.67
N LEU A 170 -16.42 -2.94 15.19
CA LEU A 170 -16.65 -1.78 16.04
C LEU A 170 -18.10 -1.77 16.50
N ALA A 171 -18.33 -1.81 17.79
CA ALA A 171 -19.67 -1.80 18.37
C ALA A 171 -19.78 -0.74 19.46
N MET A 172 -21.00 -0.34 19.77
CA MET A 172 -21.27 0.67 20.79
C MET A 172 -22.28 0.15 21.83
N LYS A 173 -21.97 0.37 23.10
CA LYS A 173 -22.88 0.07 24.21
C LYS A 173 -22.84 1.22 25.22
N ARG A 174 -24.01 1.75 25.56
CA ARG A 174 -24.14 2.89 26.50
C ARG A 174 -23.22 4.06 26.14
N SER A 175 -23.19 4.44 24.86
CA SER A 175 -22.36 5.51 24.30
C SER A 175 -20.83 5.30 24.43
N ARG A 176 -20.38 4.06 24.61
CA ARG A 176 -18.96 3.70 24.62
C ARG A 176 -18.68 2.68 23.53
N TYR A 177 -17.64 2.93 22.74
CA TYR A 177 -17.17 1.99 21.75
C TYR A 177 -16.41 0.84 22.40
N PHE A 178 -16.57 -0.35 21.85
CA PHE A 178 -15.82 -1.55 22.16
C PHE A 178 -15.61 -2.38 20.89
N LEU A 179 -14.72 -3.34 20.95
CA LEU A 179 -14.39 -4.21 19.84
C LEU A 179 -15.03 -5.58 20.04
N LYS A 180 -16.03 -5.87 19.22
CA LYS A 180 -16.81 -7.10 19.29
C LYS A 180 -16.15 -8.21 18.48
N ALA A 181 -15.95 -9.38 19.09
CA ALA A 181 -15.61 -10.59 18.38
C ALA A 181 -16.84 -11.16 17.67
N GLU A 182 -16.67 -11.64 16.45
CA GLU A 182 -17.73 -12.31 15.69
C GLU A 182 -17.55 -13.84 15.73
N ASN A 183 -17.13 -14.33 16.90
CA ASN A 183 -17.03 -15.74 17.22
C ASN A 183 -17.27 -15.89 18.74
N PRO A 184 -18.29 -16.69 19.15
CA PRO A 184 -18.64 -16.85 20.58
C PRO A 184 -17.50 -17.38 21.46
N ASN A 185 -16.50 -18.01 20.88
CA ASN A 185 -15.35 -18.56 21.62
C ASN A 185 -14.30 -17.48 21.96
N PHE A 186 -14.51 -16.23 21.50
CA PHE A 186 -13.59 -15.12 21.74
C PHE A 186 -14.30 -14.02 22.52
N PRO A 187 -13.64 -13.42 23.51
CA PRO A 187 -14.23 -12.32 24.25
C PRO A 187 -14.29 -11.04 23.43
N ASP A 188 -15.27 -10.20 23.73
CA ASP A 188 -15.28 -8.81 23.31
C ASP A 188 -14.19 -8.04 24.05
N LEU A 189 -13.56 -7.08 23.36
CA LEU A 189 -12.51 -6.26 23.95
C LEU A 189 -13.06 -4.89 24.33
N ILE A 190 -13.10 -4.62 25.61
CA ILE A 190 -13.50 -3.31 26.16
C ILE A 190 -12.21 -2.57 26.49
N PRO A 191 -11.94 -1.38 25.89
CA PRO A 191 -10.71 -0.64 26.16
C PRO A 191 -10.60 -0.28 27.65
N LEU A 192 -9.50 -0.62 28.27
CA LEU A 192 -9.15 -0.16 29.62
C LEU A 192 -8.42 1.18 29.56
N GLY A 193 -7.78 1.49 28.45
CA GLY A 193 -7.03 2.69 28.15
C GLY A 193 -7.37 3.26 26.77
N GLU A 194 -6.37 3.46 25.94
CA GLU A 194 -6.55 3.98 24.59
C GLU A 194 -6.91 2.88 23.59
N MET A 195 -7.86 3.20 22.71
CA MET A 195 -8.19 2.44 21.53
C MET A 195 -8.02 3.34 20.30
N VAL A 196 -7.16 2.94 19.37
CA VAL A 196 -6.93 3.67 18.12
C VAL A 196 -7.40 2.80 16.95
N ILE A 197 -8.35 3.32 16.18
CA ILE A 197 -8.75 2.67 14.93
C ILE A 197 -7.71 3.04 13.87
N GLN A 198 -7.05 2.04 13.32
CA GLN A 198 -6.00 2.20 12.31
C GLN A 198 -6.53 2.14 10.88
N GLY A 199 -7.70 1.54 10.69
CA GLY A 199 -8.36 1.49 9.39
C GLY A 199 -9.66 0.69 9.41
N VAL A 200 -10.52 0.99 8.44
CA VAL A 200 -11.79 0.30 8.21
C VAL A 200 -11.60 -0.72 7.08
N ILE A 201 -12.04 -1.95 7.27
CA ILE A 201 -11.92 -3.01 6.26
C ILE A 201 -12.86 -2.74 5.10
N ARG A 202 -12.31 -2.77 3.88
CA ARG A 202 -13.04 -2.63 2.62
C ARG A 202 -13.19 -3.94 1.87
N VAL A 203 -12.15 -4.77 1.89
CA VAL A 203 -12.10 -6.01 1.10
C VAL A 203 -11.49 -7.13 1.91
N VAL A 204 -12.03 -8.31 1.74
CA VAL A 204 -11.44 -9.58 2.22
C VAL A 204 -11.08 -10.42 1.00
N LEU A 205 -9.86 -10.90 0.96
CA LEU A 205 -9.33 -11.72 -0.12
C LEU A 205 -8.96 -13.10 0.44
N ARG A 206 -9.48 -14.15 -0.17
CA ARG A 206 -9.15 -15.52 0.18
C ARG A 206 -8.62 -16.26 -1.03
N ARG A 207 -7.49 -16.91 -0.87
CA ARG A 207 -6.99 -17.85 -1.85
C ARG A 207 -7.57 -19.22 -1.54
N MET A 208 -8.34 -19.74 -2.48
CA MET A 208 -8.83 -21.13 -2.40
C MET A 208 -7.74 -22.03 -2.97
N SER A 209 -7.32 -23.02 -2.20
CA SER A 209 -6.35 -24.05 -2.62
C SER A 209 -7.07 -25.23 -3.27
#